data_c4e603b01cdf96fe865785878104dc58
#
_entry.id   c4e603b01cdf96fe865785878104dc58
#
_cell.length_a   1.000
_cell.length_b   1.000
_cell.length_c   1.000
_cell.angle_alpha   90.00
_cell.angle_beta   90.00
_cell.angle_gamma   90.00
#
_symmetry.space_group_name_H-M   'P 1'
#
loop_
_entity.id
_entity.type
_entity.pdbx_description
1 polymer ?
#
loop_
_entity_poly.entity_id
_entity_poly.type
_entity_poly.pdbx_seq_one_letter_code
_entity_poly.pdbx_strand_id
1 'polypeptide(L)'
;MGRSEEIAEFIEDSGGIASAAQIAKAGFLPGSVSYALESGAIDKLTRGVYCSPEVFDDEFAAVSYRWSKCVLSHGSALYLAGLSDRAPAAIDVTVPHGYNPRGLVREHPDVRIHRVSPGLYKLGIVEAKSPGGGTVKAYCAERAVADLISRRASEGADPQLVRDAVAGYFKRKDADLPKLARMCDALCAEKEFRMYLEVLA
;
A
#
# COMPACT_ATOMS: atom_id res chain seq x y z
N MET A 1 1.89 -34.03 -10.21
CA MET A 1 1.81 -32.58 -10.34
C MET A 1 3.02 -32.10 -11.14
N GLY A 2 2.81 -31.31 -12.16
CA GLY A 2 3.90 -30.73 -12.95
C GLY A 2 4.49 -29.52 -12.21
N ARG A 3 5.76 -29.17 -12.49
CA ARG A 3 6.42 -28.01 -11.83
C ARG A 3 5.71 -26.67 -12.07
N SER A 4 4.94 -26.51 -13.13
CA SER A 4 4.11 -25.33 -13.38
C SER A 4 2.91 -25.26 -12.42
N GLU A 5 2.29 -26.40 -12.11
CA GLU A 5 1.20 -26.51 -11.15
C GLU A 5 1.69 -26.20 -9.73
N GLU A 6 2.90 -26.67 -9.35
CA GLU A 6 3.51 -26.39 -8.05
C GLU A 6 3.81 -24.88 -7.88
N ILE A 7 4.23 -24.19 -8.96
CA ILE A 7 4.44 -22.72 -8.92
C ILE A 7 3.11 -21.99 -8.82
N ALA A 8 2.08 -22.42 -9.55
CA ALA A 8 0.73 -21.82 -9.46
C ALA A 8 0.16 -21.97 -8.04
N GLU A 9 0.25 -23.17 -7.45
CA GLU A 9 -0.15 -23.43 -6.07
C GLU A 9 0.61 -22.56 -5.07
N PHE A 10 1.94 -22.43 -5.23
CA PHE A 10 2.73 -21.53 -4.39
C PHE A 10 2.28 -20.07 -4.48
N ILE A 11 1.91 -19.60 -5.68
CA ILE A 11 1.41 -18.24 -5.88
C ILE A 11 0.03 -18.07 -5.23
N GLU A 12 -0.86 -19.04 -5.38
CA GLU A 12 -2.16 -19.07 -4.70
C GLU A 12 -2.02 -19.01 -3.17
N ASP A 13 -1.17 -19.86 -2.60
CA ASP A 13 -0.88 -19.89 -1.16
C ASP A 13 -0.24 -18.57 -0.67
N SER A 14 0.44 -17.85 -1.55
CA SER A 14 1.00 -16.52 -1.28
C SER A 14 -0.06 -15.39 -1.36
N GLY A 15 -1.31 -15.72 -1.61
CA GLY A 15 -2.41 -14.76 -1.79
C GLY A 15 -2.58 -14.27 -3.23
N GLY A 16 -2.27 -15.12 -4.20
CA GLY A 16 -2.45 -14.86 -5.63
C GLY A 16 -1.34 -14.05 -6.30
N ILE A 17 -0.36 -13.53 -5.53
CA ILE A 17 0.74 -12.71 -6.09
C ILE A 17 2.07 -13.04 -5.40
N ALA A 18 3.12 -13.24 -6.18
CA ALA A 18 4.47 -13.46 -5.67
C ALA A 18 5.55 -12.77 -6.52
N SER A 19 6.60 -12.27 -5.87
CA SER A 19 7.80 -11.78 -6.55
C SER A 19 8.71 -12.92 -6.99
N ALA A 20 9.53 -12.67 -8.01
CA ALA A 20 10.59 -13.61 -8.44
C ALA A 20 11.50 -14.02 -7.28
N ALA A 21 11.77 -13.10 -6.33
CA ALA A 21 12.58 -13.40 -5.15
C ALA A 21 11.90 -14.39 -4.19
N GLN A 22 10.59 -14.28 -3.98
CA GLN A 22 9.83 -15.22 -3.16
C GLN A 22 9.77 -16.60 -3.82
N ILE A 23 9.51 -16.66 -5.13
CA ILE A 23 9.48 -17.89 -5.92
C ILE A 23 10.85 -18.58 -5.89
N ALA A 24 11.94 -17.82 -6.08
CA ALA A 24 13.30 -18.36 -6.00
C ALA A 24 13.64 -18.87 -4.58
N LYS A 25 13.20 -18.14 -3.54
CA LYS A 25 13.38 -18.57 -2.13
C LYS A 25 12.63 -19.86 -1.81
N ALA A 26 11.49 -20.10 -2.47
CA ALA A 26 10.73 -21.34 -2.38
C ALA A 26 11.38 -22.52 -3.15
N GLY A 27 12.51 -22.27 -3.85
CA GLY A 27 13.28 -23.29 -4.53
C GLY A 27 12.97 -23.48 -6.01
N PHE A 28 12.12 -22.65 -6.59
CA PHE A 28 11.81 -22.73 -8.03
C PHE A 28 12.87 -22.02 -8.88
N LEU A 29 13.25 -22.69 -9.97
CA LEU A 29 14.24 -22.18 -10.93
C LEU A 29 13.59 -21.18 -11.92
N PRO A 30 14.35 -20.20 -12.45
CA PRO A 30 13.84 -19.27 -13.45
C PRO A 30 13.21 -19.92 -14.68
N GLY A 31 13.80 -21.03 -15.16
CA GLY A 31 13.27 -21.79 -16.30
C GLY A 31 11.89 -22.40 -16.03
N SER A 32 11.62 -22.83 -14.79
CA SER A 32 10.29 -23.34 -14.41
C SER A 32 9.24 -22.22 -14.38
N VAL A 33 9.63 -21.01 -13.97
CA VAL A 33 8.75 -19.82 -14.00
C VAL A 33 8.43 -19.44 -15.46
N SER A 34 9.43 -19.46 -16.35
CA SER A 34 9.19 -19.20 -17.79
C SER A 34 8.23 -20.21 -18.40
N TYR A 35 8.39 -21.48 -18.07
CA TYR A 35 7.50 -22.55 -18.54
C TYR A 35 6.07 -22.38 -17.98
N ALA A 36 5.92 -22.01 -16.70
CA ALA A 36 4.60 -21.76 -16.09
C ALA A 36 3.89 -20.58 -16.76
N LEU A 37 4.62 -19.53 -17.16
CA LEU A 37 4.08 -18.40 -17.94
C LEU A 37 3.65 -18.85 -19.35
N GLU A 38 4.50 -19.59 -20.06
CA GLU A 38 4.21 -20.07 -21.42
C GLU A 38 3.00 -21.03 -21.45
N SER A 39 2.82 -21.84 -20.40
CA SER A 39 1.67 -22.74 -20.26
C SER A 39 0.39 -22.04 -19.79
N GLY A 40 0.43 -20.76 -19.41
CA GLY A 40 -0.71 -20.03 -18.87
C GLY A 40 -1.11 -20.44 -17.44
N ALA A 41 -0.25 -21.18 -16.73
CA ALA A 41 -0.51 -21.55 -15.34
C ALA A 41 -0.38 -20.36 -14.37
N ILE A 42 0.40 -19.36 -14.76
CA ILE A 42 0.57 -18.09 -14.06
C ILE A 42 0.64 -16.94 -15.06
N ASP A 43 0.37 -15.72 -14.59
CA ASP A 43 0.50 -14.50 -15.36
C ASP A 43 1.59 -13.58 -14.80
N LYS A 44 2.01 -12.62 -15.60
CA LYS A 44 2.99 -11.61 -15.23
C LYS A 44 2.29 -10.29 -14.92
N LEU A 45 2.21 -9.95 -13.63
CA LEU A 45 1.63 -8.68 -13.21
C LEU A 45 2.53 -7.48 -13.60
N THR A 46 3.84 -7.59 -13.35
CA THR A 46 4.86 -6.61 -13.78
C THR A 46 6.23 -7.29 -13.82
N ARG A 47 7.28 -6.56 -14.16
CA ARG A 47 8.64 -7.12 -14.22
C ARG A 47 9.07 -7.71 -12.88
N GLY A 48 9.24 -9.04 -12.83
CA GLY A 48 9.66 -9.77 -11.64
C GLY A 48 8.58 -9.96 -10.58
N VAL A 49 7.30 -9.76 -10.96
CA VAL A 49 6.13 -10.05 -10.13
C VAL A 49 5.15 -10.88 -10.96
N TYR A 50 4.71 -11.98 -10.41
CA TYR A 50 3.83 -12.95 -11.04
C TYR A 50 2.55 -13.10 -10.24
N CYS A 51 1.48 -13.48 -10.91
CA CYS A 51 0.18 -13.64 -10.27
C CYS A 51 -0.58 -14.85 -10.82
N SER A 52 -1.61 -15.26 -10.11
CA SER A 52 -2.63 -16.16 -10.61
C SER A 52 -3.36 -15.53 -11.80
N PRO A 53 -3.78 -16.30 -12.81
CA PRO A 53 -4.53 -15.78 -13.96
C PRO A 53 -5.86 -15.10 -13.58
N GLU A 54 -6.35 -15.33 -12.38
CA GLU A 54 -7.58 -14.70 -11.86
C GLU A 54 -7.35 -13.28 -11.30
N VAL A 55 -6.09 -12.89 -11.09
CA VAL A 55 -5.74 -11.56 -10.57
C VAL A 55 -5.64 -10.57 -11.71
N PHE A 56 -6.63 -9.68 -11.81
CA PHE A 56 -6.61 -8.57 -12.76
C PHE A 56 -6.00 -7.32 -12.12
N ASP A 57 -5.09 -6.65 -12.85
CA ASP A 57 -4.59 -5.26 -12.63
C ASP A 57 -4.46 -4.80 -11.18
N ASP A 58 -3.63 -5.47 -10.39
CA ASP A 58 -3.32 -5.03 -9.04
C ASP A 58 -2.09 -4.09 -9.04
N GLU A 59 -2.32 -2.82 -9.33
CA GLU A 59 -1.27 -1.80 -9.33
C GLU A 59 -0.64 -1.58 -7.94
N PHE A 60 -1.39 -1.76 -6.84
CA PHE A 60 -0.85 -1.65 -5.48
C PHE A 60 0.20 -2.73 -5.23
N ALA A 61 -0.10 -3.97 -5.61
CA ALA A 61 0.84 -5.07 -5.52
C ALA A 61 2.02 -4.86 -6.48
N ALA A 62 1.77 -4.50 -7.75
CA ALA A 62 2.81 -4.23 -8.73
C ALA A 62 3.84 -3.22 -8.20
N VAL A 63 3.37 -2.11 -7.64
CA VAL A 63 4.22 -1.07 -7.05
C VAL A 63 4.95 -1.57 -5.79
N SER A 64 4.24 -2.18 -4.85
CA SER A 64 4.80 -2.60 -3.56
C SER A 64 5.87 -3.70 -3.70
N TYR A 65 5.63 -4.69 -4.56
CA TYR A 65 6.56 -5.81 -4.77
C TYR A 65 7.81 -5.38 -5.55
N ARG A 66 7.66 -4.50 -6.52
CA ARG A 66 8.78 -4.09 -7.37
C ARG A 66 9.65 -3.00 -6.76
N TRP A 67 9.06 -2.03 -6.07
CA TRP A 67 9.77 -0.93 -5.41
C TRP A 67 9.70 -1.07 -3.89
N SER A 68 10.50 -1.95 -3.34
CA SER A 68 10.46 -2.36 -1.93
C SER A 68 10.61 -1.22 -0.90
N LYS A 69 11.10 -0.04 -1.33
CA LYS A 69 11.18 1.18 -0.50
C LYS A 69 9.95 2.08 -0.65
N CYS A 70 8.97 1.72 -1.48
CA CYS A 70 7.69 2.39 -1.53
C CYS A 70 6.76 1.78 -0.49
N VAL A 71 6.13 2.63 0.31
CA VAL A 71 5.06 2.28 1.25
C VAL A 71 3.79 2.95 0.75
N LEU A 72 2.73 2.19 0.51
CA LEU A 72 1.43 2.73 0.13
C LEU A 72 0.91 3.64 1.24
N SER A 73 0.50 4.86 0.89
CA SER A 73 0.26 5.93 1.85
C SER A 73 -0.95 6.79 1.46
N HIS A 74 -1.34 7.75 2.28
CA HIS A 74 -2.39 8.71 1.99
C HIS A 74 -3.66 8.04 1.45
N GLY A 75 -4.15 8.42 0.25
CA GLY A 75 -5.34 7.86 -0.37
C GLY A 75 -5.26 6.35 -0.59
N SER A 76 -4.10 5.83 -0.99
CA SER A 76 -3.88 4.39 -1.15
C SER A 76 -3.99 3.64 0.18
N ALA A 77 -3.40 4.18 1.25
CA ALA A 77 -3.48 3.54 2.58
C ALA A 77 -4.90 3.63 3.17
N LEU A 78 -5.61 4.76 2.97
CA LEU A 78 -7.01 4.90 3.38
C LEU A 78 -7.91 3.86 2.71
N TYR A 79 -7.74 3.66 1.41
CA TYR A 79 -8.48 2.65 0.65
C TYR A 79 -8.20 1.23 1.17
N LEU A 80 -6.92 0.86 1.33
CA LEU A 80 -6.52 -0.44 1.85
C LEU A 80 -6.95 -0.67 3.31
N ALA A 81 -7.09 0.40 4.09
CA ALA A 81 -7.60 0.34 5.46
C ALA A 81 -9.14 0.32 5.56
N GLY A 82 -9.86 0.36 4.42
CA GLY A 82 -11.33 0.43 4.39
C GLY A 82 -11.91 1.74 4.94
N LEU A 83 -11.14 2.83 4.84
CA LEU A 83 -11.57 4.19 5.21
C LEU A 83 -12.01 5.03 4.01
N SER A 84 -11.94 4.46 2.82
CA SER A 84 -12.46 5.02 1.57
C SER A 84 -13.02 3.89 0.72
N ASP A 85 -14.26 4.04 0.28
CA ASP A 85 -14.91 3.06 -0.63
C ASP A 85 -14.47 3.23 -2.09
N ARG A 86 -13.78 4.33 -2.39
CA ARG A 86 -13.29 4.63 -3.73
C ARG A 86 -11.80 4.39 -3.81
N ALA A 87 -11.37 3.63 -4.82
CA ALA A 87 -9.98 3.56 -5.18
C ALA A 87 -9.43 4.96 -5.48
N PRO A 88 -8.23 5.31 -5.03
CA PRO A 88 -7.64 6.61 -5.30
C PRO A 88 -7.39 6.78 -6.81
N ALA A 89 -7.59 7.99 -7.32
CA ALA A 89 -7.34 8.33 -8.73
C ALA A 89 -5.85 8.20 -9.13
N ALA A 90 -4.96 8.15 -8.16
CA ALA A 90 -3.52 7.94 -8.34
C ALA A 90 -2.98 7.15 -7.15
N ILE A 91 -1.96 6.33 -7.38
CA ILE A 91 -1.31 5.60 -6.30
C ILE A 91 -0.43 6.56 -5.49
N ASP A 92 -0.74 6.70 -4.21
CA ASP A 92 0.08 7.44 -3.27
C ASP A 92 1.10 6.52 -2.61
N VAL A 93 2.38 6.86 -2.72
CA VAL A 93 3.47 6.15 -2.03
C VAL A 93 4.35 7.12 -1.24
N THR A 94 4.80 6.67 -0.09
CA THR A 94 5.82 7.38 0.70
C THR A 94 7.16 6.66 0.59
N VAL A 95 8.23 7.45 0.41
CA VAL A 95 9.61 6.99 0.35
C VAL A 95 10.49 7.82 1.30
N PRO A 96 11.61 7.26 1.80
CA PRO A 96 12.53 8.03 2.62
C PRO A 96 13.26 9.09 1.78
N HIS A 97 13.62 10.22 2.41
CA HIS A 97 14.51 11.22 1.78
C HIS A 97 15.76 10.54 1.22
N GLY A 98 16.22 11.02 0.07
CA GLY A 98 17.37 10.47 -0.65
C GLY A 98 17.09 9.27 -1.54
N TYR A 99 15.91 8.64 -1.44
CA TYR A 99 15.52 7.59 -2.38
C TYR A 99 14.88 8.19 -3.64
N ASN A 100 15.36 7.76 -4.82
CA ASN A 100 14.83 8.23 -6.10
C ASN A 100 14.19 7.08 -6.88
N PRO A 101 12.85 6.97 -6.91
CA PRO A 101 12.14 5.91 -7.62
C PRO A 101 11.90 6.24 -9.11
N ARG A 102 12.97 6.61 -9.86
CA ARG A 102 12.85 7.01 -11.28
C ARG A 102 12.14 5.98 -12.15
N GLY A 103 12.36 4.68 -11.88
CA GLY A 103 11.68 3.60 -12.60
C GLY A 103 10.17 3.60 -12.36
N LEU A 104 9.74 3.90 -11.13
CA LEU A 104 8.32 3.98 -10.77
C LEU A 104 7.61 5.09 -11.55
N VAL A 105 8.14 6.30 -11.53
CA VAL A 105 7.54 7.44 -12.25
C VAL A 105 7.44 7.21 -13.75
N ARG A 106 8.42 6.49 -14.32
CA ARG A 106 8.40 6.18 -15.77
C ARG A 106 7.32 5.17 -16.13
N GLU A 107 7.05 4.20 -15.27
CA GLU A 107 6.09 3.11 -15.51
C GLU A 107 4.69 3.44 -15.03
N HIS A 108 4.58 4.26 -13.99
CA HIS A 108 3.34 4.77 -13.42
C HIS A 108 3.40 6.31 -13.34
N PRO A 109 3.11 7.02 -14.44
CA PRO A 109 3.24 8.49 -14.51
C PRO A 109 2.37 9.23 -13.49
N ASP A 110 1.22 8.65 -13.14
CA ASP A 110 0.23 9.25 -12.23
C ASP A 110 0.53 8.98 -10.75
N VAL A 111 1.61 8.23 -10.45
CA VAL A 111 1.98 7.96 -9.05
C VAL A 111 2.34 9.24 -8.31
N ARG A 112 1.81 9.42 -7.11
CA ARG A 112 2.15 10.52 -6.21
C ARG A 112 3.19 10.06 -5.20
N ILE A 113 4.34 10.75 -5.18
CA ILE A 113 5.47 10.37 -4.32
C ILE A 113 5.63 11.38 -3.20
N HIS A 114 5.42 10.91 -1.97
CA HIS A 114 5.64 11.66 -0.74
C HIS A 114 7.01 11.32 -0.17
N ARG A 115 7.76 12.32 0.30
CA ARG A 115 9.10 12.13 0.86
C ARG A 115 9.14 12.58 2.30
N VAL A 116 9.61 11.70 3.18
CA VAL A 116 9.69 11.96 4.62
C VAL A 116 11.06 11.59 5.18
N SER A 117 11.38 12.08 6.37
CA SER A 117 12.59 11.69 7.09
C SER A 117 12.61 10.19 7.41
N PRO A 118 13.78 9.55 7.59
CA PRO A 118 13.87 8.12 7.87
C PRO A 118 13.07 7.65 9.11
N GLY A 119 12.95 8.51 10.13
CA GLY A 119 12.15 8.22 11.31
C GLY A 119 10.65 8.16 10.99
N LEU A 120 10.14 9.18 10.31
CA LEU A 120 8.74 9.25 9.89
C LEU A 120 8.39 8.17 8.84
N TYR A 121 9.36 7.78 8.01
CA TYR A 121 9.15 6.72 7.02
C TYR A 121 8.81 5.37 7.67
N LYS A 122 9.47 5.03 8.77
CA LYS A 122 9.25 3.75 9.47
C LYS A 122 8.00 3.73 10.33
N LEU A 123 7.47 4.90 10.67
CA LEU A 123 6.36 5.04 11.61
C LEU A 123 5.04 4.60 10.96
N GLY A 124 4.45 3.53 11.50
CA GLY A 124 3.12 3.05 11.12
C GLY A 124 3.09 2.13 9.90
N ILE A 125 4.24 1.57 9.45
CA ILE A 125 4.25 0.57 8.38
C ILE A 125 3.60 -0.72 8.88
N VAL A 126 2.68 -1.25 8.08
CA VAL A 126 2.00 -2.53 8.28
C VAL A 126 1.96 -3.32 6.98
N GLU A 127 1.67 -4.60 7.07
CA GLU A 127 1.24 -5.41 5.94
C GLU A 127 -0.27 -5.28 5.78
N ALA A 128 -0.71 -5.07 4.54
CA ALA A 128 -2.11 -4.98 4.16
C ALA A 128 -2.38 -5.90 2.97
N LYS A 129 -3.63 -6.28 2.76
CA LYS A 129 -4.05 -7.00 1.56
C LYS A 129 -4.36 -6.01 0.45
N SER A 130 -3.79 -6.24 -0.72
CA SER A 130 -4.17 -5.53 -1.95
C SER A 130 -5.47 -6.10 -2.54
N PRO A 131 -6.13 -5.40 -3.46
CA PRO A 131 -7.36 -5.90 -4.10
C PRO A 131 -7.22 -7.27 -4.75
N GLY A 132 -6.06 -7.58 -5.33
CA GLY A 132 -5.74 -8.89 -5.90
C GLY A 132 -5.30 -9.95 -4.89
N GLY A 133 -5.37 -9.67 -3.57
CA GLY A 133 -5.04 -10.61 -2.49
C GLY A 133 -3.57 -10.59 -2.05
N GLY A 134 -2.68 -9.93 -2.78
CA GLY A 134 -1.25 -9.82 -2.44
C GLY A 134 -1.01 -9.13 -1.10
N THR A 135 0.10 -9.45 -0.44
CA THR A 135 0.50 -8.77 0.79
C THR A 135 1.43 -7.61 0.47
N VAL A 136 0.98 -6.39 0.75
CA VAL A 136 1.68 -5.14 0.40
C VAL A 136 2.08 -4.34 1.63
N LYS A 137 3.11 -3.49 1.51
CA LYS A 137 3.48 -2.55 2.56
C LYS A 137 2.63 -1.30 2.45
N ALA A 138 1.91 -0.97 3.51
CA ALA A 138 1.11 0.24 3.60
C ALA A 138 1.29 0.91 4.96
N TYR A 139 0.86 2.14 5.10
CA TYR A 139 0.69 2.73 6.42
C TYR A 139 -0.61 2.25 7.05
N CYS A 140 -0.59 2.08 8.39
CA CYS A 140 -1.78 1.75 9.16
C CYS A 140 -2.85 2.86 9.08
N ALA A 141 -4.08 2.53 9.45
CA ALA A 141 -5.21 3.44 9.40
C ALA A 141 -4.94 4.76 10.13
N GLU A 142 -4.36 4.71 11.34
CA GLU A 142 -4.03 5.88 12.14
C GLU A 142 -3.01 6.79 11.45
N ARG A 143 -1.99 6.19 10.83
CA ARG A 143 -1.01 6.97 10.09
C ARG A 143 -1.61 7.57 8.82
N ALA A 144 -2.44 6.86 8.09
CA ALA A 144 -3.10 7.36 6.89
C ALA A 144 -4.05 8.53 7.21
N VAL A 145 -4.80 8.45 8.30
CA VAL A 145 -5.65 9.55 8.79
C VAL A 145 -4.81 10.74 9.25
N ALA A 146 -3.71 10.50 9.98
CA ALA A 146 -2.82 11.56 10.44
C ALA A 146 -2.12 12.28 9.27
N ASP A 147 -1.66 11.55 8.24
CA ASP A 147 -1.11 12.13 7.01
C ASP A 147 -2.14 13.05 6.32
N LEU A 148 -3.41 12.64 6.29
CA LEU A 148 -4.48 13.43 5.69
C LEU A 148 -4.79 14.70 6.49
N ILE A 149 -4.84 14.61 7.82
CA ILE A 149 -5.02 15.76 8.72
C ILE A 149 -3.85 16.75 8.56
N SER A 150 -2.61 16.26 8.57
CA SER A 150 -1.42 17.06 8.39
C SER A 150 -1.39 17.75 7.03
N ARG A 151 -1.77 17.05 5.96
CA ARG A 151 -1.80 17.57 4.60
C ARG A 151 -2.84 18.67 4.40
N ARG A 152 -3.98 18.61 5.10
CA ARG A 152 -4.98 19.68 5.04
C ARG A 152 -4.42 21.02 5.46
N ALA A 153 -3.57 21.03 6.48
CA ALA A 153 -2.95 22.25 6.98
C ALA A 153 -1.90 22.83 6.01
N SER A 154 -1.20 21.95 5.26
CA SER A 154 -0.04 22.34 4.45
C SER A 154 -0.31 22.43 2.94
N GLU A 155 -1.22 21.62 2.39
CA GLU A 155 -1.37 21.42 0.94
C GLU A 155 -2.80 21.52 0.41
N GLY A 156 -3.78 21.89 1.26
CA GLY A 156 -5.17 22.08 0.84
C GLY A 156 -5.89 20.78 0.47
N ALA A 157 -5.73 19.71 1.24
CA ALA A 157 -6.51 18.48 1.06
C ALA A 157 -8.02 18.77 1.08
N ASP A 158 -8.78 18.01 0.27
CA ASP A 158 -10.24 18.14 0.22
C ASP A 158 -10.84 18.02 1.63
N PRO A 159 -11.51 19.07 2.13
CA PRO A 159 -12.09 19.07 3.47
C PRO A 159 -13.13 17.97 3.68
N GLN A 160 -13.84 17.55 2.64
CA GLN A 160 -14.82 16.47 2.73
C GLN A 160 -14.14 15.13 2.95
N LEU A 161 -13.10 14.82 2.15
CA LEU A 161 -12.32 13.61 2.31
C LEU A 161 -11.72 13.48 3.71
N VAL A 162 -11.21 14.58 4.26
CA VAL A 162 -10.68 14.60 5.64
C VAL A 162 -11.76 14.27 6.65
N ARG A 163 -12.93 14.94 6.57
CA ARG A 163 -14.06 14.68 7.49
C ARG A 163 -14.53 13.23 7.40
N ASP A 164 -14.70 12.71 6.21
CA ASP A 164 -15.21 11.35 5.99
C ASP A 164 -14.23 10.30 6.52
N ALA A 165 -12.93 10.45 6.25
CA ALA A 165 -11.90 9.55 6.75
C ALA A 165 -11.79 9.59 8.29
N VAL A 166 -11.80 10.79 8.89
CA VAL A 166 -11.75 10.95 10.35
C VAL A 166 -13.02 10.37 10.99
N ALA A 167 -14.22 10.74 10.51
CA ALA A 167 -15.48 10.22 11.02
C ALA A 167 -15.60 8.70 10.82
N GLY A 168 -15.13 8.17 9.68
CA GLY A 168 -15.06 6.74 9.41
C GLY A 168 -14.16 6.02 10.40
N TYR A 169 -12.97 6.58 10.70
CA TYR A 169 -12.05 6.01 11.67
C TYR A 169 -12.65 5.95 13.08
N PHE A 170 -13.32 7.02 13.53
CA PHE A 170 -13.95 7.06 14.86
C PHE A 170 -15.10 6.07 15.04
N LYS A 171 -15.75 5.64 13.95
CA LYS A 171 -16.82 4.63 13.98
C LYS A 171 -16.28 3.19 14.04
N ARG A 172 -14.99 2.98 13.86
CA ARG A 172 -14.40 1.63 13.89
C ARG A 172 -14.39 1.09 15.32
N LYS A 173 -14.66 -0.19 15.46
CA LYS A 173 -14.58 -0.89 16.75
C LYS A 173 -13.13 -1.07 17.23
N ASP A 174 -12.18 -1.06 16.30
CA ASP A 174 -10.75 -1.23 16.52
C ASP A 174 -9.98 0.12 16.50
N ALA A 175 -10.68 1.25 16.62
CA ALA A 175 -10.06 2.57 16.65
C ALA A 175 -9.13 2.73 17.87
N ASP A 176 -7.86 3.03 17.62
CA ASP A 176 -6.84 3.33 18.63
C ASP A 176 -6.55 4.84 18.64
N LEU A 177 -7.37 5.60 19.35
CA LEU A 177 -7.24 7.07 19.46
C LEU A 177 -5.89 7.50 20.06
N PRO A 178 -5.34 6.84 21.10
CA PRO A 178 -4.00 7.13 21.57
C PRO A 178 -2.93 6.95 20.50
N LYS A 179 -3.04 5.94 19.67
CA LYS A 179 -2.12 5.70 18.55
C LYS A 179 -2.27 6.78 17.47
N LEU A 180 -3.51 7.14 17.11
CA LEU A 180 -3.78 8.24 16.18
C LEU A 180 -3.19 9.56 16.69
N ALA A 181 -3.38 9.88 17.96
CA ALA A 181 -2.82 11.09 18.59
C ALA A 181 -1.28 11.12 18.46
N ARG A 182 -0.59 10.00 18.77
CA ARG A 182 0.86 9.88 18.59
C ARG A 182 1.30 10.06 17.12
N MET A 183 0.51 9.59 16.16
CA MET A 183 0.81 9.80 14.74
C MET A 183 0.65 11.27 14.35
N CYS A 184 -0.41 11.94 14.83
CA CYS A 184 -0.62 13.35 14.57
C CYS A 184 0.47 14.23 15.20
N ASP A 185 0.90 13.92 16.43
CA ASP A 185 2.03 14.60 17.09
C ASP A 185 3.32 14.46 16.27
N ALA A 186 3.67 13.24 15.87
CA ALA A 186 4.87 12.98 15.06
C ALA A 186 4.85 13.73 13.70
N LEU A 187 3.67 14.00 13.15
CA LEU A 187 3.46 14.73 11.89
C LEU A 187 3.19 16.23 12.09
N CYS A 188 3.34 16.75 13.31
CA CYS A 188 3.06 18.15 13.67
C CYS A 188 1.61 18.59 13.33
N ALA A 189 0.65 17.67 13.46
CA ALA A 189 -0.78 17.90 13.19
C ALA A 189 -1.67 17.82 14.44
N GLU A 190 -1.09 17.99 15.64
CA GLU A 190 -1.81 17.88 16.91
C GLU A 190 -2.94 18.89 17.04
N LYS A 191 -2.70 20.14 16.61
CA LYS A 191 -3.69 21.23 16.67
C LYS A 191 -4.92 20.91 15.82
N GLU A 192 -4.69 20.47 14.59
CA GLU A 192 -5.73 20.08 13.65
C GLU A 192 -6.50 18.87 14.16
N PHE A 193 -5.80 17.89 14.73
CA PHE A 193 -6.44 16.72 15.32
C PHE A 193 -7.36 17.08 16.49
N ARG A 194 -6.95 17.97 17.38
CA ARG A 194 -7.81 18.45 18.49
C ARG A 194 -9.10 19.10 17.99
N MET A 195 -9.05 19.88 16.91
CA MET A 195 -10.25 20.48 16.30
C MET A 195 -11.25 19.40 15.84
N TYR A 196 -10.77 18.27 15.31
CA TYR A 196 -11.66 17.15 14.94
C TYR A 196 -12.24 16.44 16.15
N LEU A 197 -11.46 16.26 17.23
CA LEU A 197 -11.96 15.69 18.49
C LEU A 197 -13.11 16.52 19.06
N GLU A 198 -12.98 17.84 19.07
CA GLU A 198 -14.02 18.74 19.61
C GLU A 198 -15.33 18.71 18.80
N VAL A 199 -15.24 18.43 17.49
CA VAL A 199 -16.42 18.39 16.61
C VAL A 199 -17.09 17.01 16.60
N LEU A 200 -16.37 15.94 16.91
CA LEU A 200 -16.83 14.55 16.80
C LEU A 200 -17.09 13.89 18.17
N ALA A 201 -16.69 14.53 19.26
CA ALA A 201 -16.99 14.09 20.64
C ALA A 201 -18.33 14.65 21.11
#